data_4b9b81f0b6d40ba9f9d3972d0f02ab50
#
_entry.id   4b9b81f0b6d40ba9f9d3972d0f02ab50
#
_cell.length_a   1.000
_cell.length_b   1.000
_cell.length_c   1.000
_cell.angle_alpha   90.00
_cell.angle_beta   90.00
_cell.angle_gamma   90.00
#
_symmetry.space_group_name_H-M   'P 1'
#
loop_
_entity.id
_entity.type
_entity.pdbx_description
1 polymer ?
#
loop_
_entity_poly.entity_id
_entity_poly.type
_entity_poly.pdbx_seq_one_letter_code
_entity_poly.pdbx_strand_id
1 'polypeptide(L)'
;MPAMQGCLKPIASACKVGIYCPSKPLPSLPSPEKAMPQTPNVDAAEIDKFSRLAAQWWNPDGEFKSLHEINPLRLGFIREHSGGLAGKNVLDVGCGGGILSEALAREAAQATGIDMAEKSLQVAQAHAEQQGLANLHYRCISVEALVAEQPAAYDVVTCMEMLEHVPDPASVIAACAKLVKPGGSLFFSTLSRTAKSYAQAIIAAEYLLGLVAKGTHDWQRFINPADLARLCRQAGLNITATSGLTYNPLTRRYRLCQRTDVNYMIACRLIITA
;
A
#
# COMPACT_ATOMS: atom_id res chain seq x y z
N MET A 1 -37.02 -72.48 28.25
CA MET A 1 -36.74 -73.80 27.68
C MET A 1 -36.69 -73.74 26.18
N PRO A 2 -35.77 -74.43 25.47
CA PRO A 2 -34.35 -74.68 25.80
C PRO A 2 -33.42 -74.05 24.73
N ALA A 3 -32.19 -74.11 25.08
CA ALA A 3 -31.00 -73.77 24.26
C ALA A 3 -30.79 -74.66 23.05
N MET A 4 -30.14 -74.13 22.03
CA MET A 4 -29.28 -74.93 21.15
C MET A 4 -27.94 -74.22 20.89
N GLN A 5 -26.90 -74.84 21.41
CA GLN A 5 -25.50 -74.55 21.13
C GLN A 5 -25.17 -75.06 19.70
N GLY A 6 -24.51 -74.25 18.92
CA GLY A 6 -23.90 -74.63 17.64
C GLY A 6 -22.47 -74.24 17.62
N CYS A 7 -21.60 -75.21 17.85
CA CYS A 7 -20.14 -75.14 17.81
C CYS A 7 -19.65 -75.04 16.37
N LEU A 8 -18.86 -74.04 15.99
CA LEU A 8 -18.05 -74.07 14.76
C LEU A 8 -16.61 -73.69 15.06
N LYS A 9 -15.73 -74.54 14.62
CA LYS A 9 -14.27 -74.60 14.80
C LYS A 9 -13.56 -73.44 14.05
N PRO A 10 -12.39 -73.02 14.51
CA PRO A 10 -11.59 -72.00 13.83
C PRO A 10 -10.80 -72.60 12.67
N ILE A 11 -10.80 -71.93 11.52
CA ILE A 11 -9.86 -72.13 10.43
C ILE A 11 -8.74 -71.13 10.55
N ALA A 12 -7.57 -71.60 10.96
CA ALA A 12 -6.33 -70.85 10.92
C ALA A 12 -5.83 -70.78 9.49
N SER A 13 -5.74 -69.62 8.90
CA SER A 13 -4.92 -69.36 7.71
C SER A 13 -3.95 -68.24 8.04
N ALA A 14 -2.70 -68.64 8.24
CA ALA A 14 -1.57 -67.73 8.51
C ALA A 14 -1.18 -67.02 7.22
N CYS A 15 -1.50 -65.75 7.09
CA CYS A 15 -0.96 -64.90 6.05
C CYS A 15 0.29 -64.19 6.64
N LYS A 16 1.48 -64.62 6.25
CA LYS A 16 2.75 -63.97 6.59
C LYS A 16 2.86 -62.69 5.77
N VAL A 17 2.49 -61.56 6.37
CA VAL A 17 2.84 -60.25 5.84
C VAL A 17 4.24 -59.90 6.33
N GLY A 18 5.22 -59.96 5.43
CA GLY A 18 6.58 -59.50 5.71
C GLY A 18 6.60 -58.00 5.95
N ILE A 19 6.89 -57.62 7.18
CA ILE A 19 7.13 -56.23 7.55
C ILE A 19 8.48 -55.82 7.00
N TYR A 20 8.49 -55.07 5.90
CA TYR A 20 9.69 -54.42 5.37
C TYR A 20 10.02 -53.22 6.27
N CYS A 21 11.09 -53.33 7.06
CA CYS A 21 11.66 -52.26 7.85
C CYS A 21 12.70 -51.52 7.00
N PRO A 22 12.48 -50.29 6.52
CA PRO A 22 13.53 -49.57 5.80
C PRO A 22 14.52 -48.97 6.80
N SER A 23 15.73 -49.56 6.83
CA SER A 23 16.86 -49.11 7.65
C SER A 23 17.67 -47.96 7.05
N LYS A 24 17.01 -47.00 6.40
CA LYS A 24 17.66 -45.75 5.99
C LYS A 24 16.97 -44.55 6.68
N PRO A 25 17.74 -43.73 7.42
CA PRO A 25 17.17 -42.49 7.94
C PRO A 25 16.74 -41.58 6.77
N LEU A 26 15.57 -41.00 6.88
CA LEU A 26 15.09 -39.97 5.97
C LEU A 26 16.13 -38.82 5.89
N PRO A 27 16.44 -38.28 4.71
CA PRO A 27 17.30 -37.13 4.60
C PRO A 27 16.70 -35.98 5.43
N SER A 28 17.53 -35.40 6.29
CA SER A 28 17.16 -34.22 7.07
C SER A 28 16.65 -33.12 6.13
N LEU A 29 15.47 -32.57 6.44
CA LEU A 29 14.95 -31.37 5.77
C LEU A 29 16.03 -30.29 5.82
N PRO A 30 16.27 -29.56 4.72
CA PRO A 30 17.20 -28.44 4.74
C PRO A 30 16.74 -27.44 5.81
N SER A 31 17.68 -27.02 6.65
CA SER A 31 17.47 -25.95 7.63
C SER A 31 16.88 -24.75 6.91
N PRO A 32 15.96 -23.99 7.52
CA PRO A 32 15.45 -22.76 6.91
C PRO A 32 16.64 -21.88 6.59
N GLU A 33 16.85 -21.67 5.29
CA GLU A 33 17.86 -20.77 4.77
C GLU A 33 17.67 -19.42 5.47
N LYS A 34 18.70 -18.96 6.21
CA LYS A 34 18.67 -17.64 6.84
C LYS A 34 18.36 -16.64 5.74
N ALA A 35 17.16 -16.06 5.79
CA ALA A 35 16.78 -15.00 4.89
C ALA A 35 17.88 -13.94 4.94
N MET A 36 18.59 -13.74 3.84
CA MET A 36 19.55 -12.67 3.69
C MET A 36 18.83 -11.37 4.03
N PRO A 37 19.48 -10.42 4.74
CA PRO A 37 18.90 -9.13 4.98
C PRO A 37 18.56 -8.50 3.62
N GLN A 38 17.28 -8.41 3.31
CA GLN A 38 16.82 -7.76 2.08
C GLN A 38 17.26 -6.31 2.16
N THR A 39 17.97 -5.84 1.13
CA THR A 39 18.28 -4.42 0.98
C THR A 39 16.94 -3.67 1.06
N PRO A 40 16.83 -2.63 1.91
CA PRO A 40 15.57 -1.89 2.01
C PRO A 40 15.12 -1.42 0.63
N ASN A 41 13.81 -1.56 0.34
CA ASN A 41 13.22 -1.10 -0.92
C ASN A 41 13.02 0.42 -0.89
N VAL A 42 14.14 1.15 -0.79
CA VAL A 42 14.19 2.61 -0.65
C VAL A 42 15.25 3.20 -1.56
N ASP A 43 14.97 4.36 -2.11
CA ASP A 43 15.95 5.20 -2.81
C ASP A 43 16.45 6.27 -1.83
N ALA A 44 17.71 6.17 -1.42
CA ALA A 44 18.30 7.10 -0.48
C ALA A 44 18.32 8.56 -0.99
N ALA A 45 18.42 8.75 -2.31
CA ALA A 45 18.37 10.08 -2.90
C ALA A 45 16.96 10.70 -2.81
N GLU A 46 15.90 9.89 -2.95
CA GLU A 46 14.54 10.35 -2.75
C GLU A 46 14.27 10.69 -1.28
N ILE A 47 14.71 9.85 -0.33
CA ILE A 47 14.60 10.15 1.11
C ILE A 47 15.30 11.47 1.45
N ASP A 48 16.51 11.69 0.94
CA ASP A 48 17.27 12.92 1.18
C ASP A 48 16.58 14.15 0.57
N LYS A 49 16.02 14.02 -0.64
CA LYS A 49 15.24 15.07 -1.32
C LYS A 49 14.02 15.49 -0.47
N PHE A 50 13.16 14.55 -0.05
CA PHE A 50 12.01 14.86 0.80
C PHE A 50 12.43 15.39 2.18
N SER A 51 13.54 14.90 2.74
CA SER A 51 14.09 15.42 3.99
C SER A 51 14.53 16.88 3.88
N ARG A 52 15.11 17.30 2.75
CA ARG A 52 15.47 18.71 2.50
C ARG A 52 14.25 19.62 2.36
N LEU A 53 13.16 19.11 1.81
CA LEU A 53 11.91 19.84 1.60
C LEU A 53 10.98 19.79 2.82
N ALA A 54 11.34 19.09 3.89
CA ALA A 54 10.43 18.80 5.01
C ALA A 54 9.77 20.06 5.59
N ALA A 55 10.48 21.16 5.75
CA ALA A 55 9.91 22.41 6.28
C ALA A 55 8.83 23.04 5.38
N GLN A 56 8.70 22.62 4.12
CA GLN A 56 7.74 23.16 3.15
C GLN A 56 6.41 22.40 3.12
N TRP A 57 6.30 21.25 3.79
CA TRP A 57 5.11 20.40 3.69
C TRP A 57 3.79 21.15 3.96
N TRP A 58 3.75 22.01 4.94
CA TRP A 58 2.53 22.74 5.33
C TRP A 58 2.48 24.19 4.83
N ASN A 59 3.39 24.57 3.93
CA ASN A 59 3.29 25.85 3.23
C ASN A 59 2.29 25.71 2.05
N PRO A 60 1.08 26.33 2.12
CA PRO A 60 0.06 26.19 1.08
C PRO A 60 0.44 26.80 -0.26
N ASP A 61 1.47 27.65 -0.29
CA ASP A 61 2.00 28.28 -1.50
C ASP A 61 3.41 27.73 -1.87
N GLY A 62 3.89 26.73 -1.14
CA GLY A 62 5.18 26.07 -1.33
C GLY A 62 5.18 24.93 -2.34
N GLU A 63 6.23 24.14 -2.28
CA GLU A 63 6.51 23.00 -3.20
C GLU A 63 5.42 21.92 -3.19
N PHE A 64 4.67 21.78 -2.10
CA PHE A 64 3.60 20.79 -1.94
C PHE A 64 2.18 21.36 -2.12
N LYS A 65 2.06 22.57 -2.68
CA LYS A 65 0.76 23.22 -2.96
C LYS A 65 -0.20 22.31 -3.70
N SER A 66 0.26 21.63 -4.74
CA SER A 66 -0.57 20.72 -5.53
C SER A 66 -1.16 19.59 -4.69
N LEU A 67 -0.40 19.07 -3.70
CA LEU A 67 -0.88 18.02 -2.80
C LEU A 67 -2.01 18.54 -1.88
N HIS A 68 -1.90 19.77 -1.38
CA HIS A 68 -2.98 20.40 -0.63
C HIS A 68 -4.24 20.57 -1.47
N GLU A 69 -4.09 21.03 -2.72
CA GLU A 69 -5.23 21.29 -3.62
C GLU A 69 -5.95 19.99 -4.05
N ILE A 70 -5.23 18.86 -4.22
CA ILE A 70 -5.83 17.56 -4.59
C ILE A 70 -6.31 16.75 -3.38
N ASN A 71 -5.87 17.07 -2.17
CA ASN A 71 -6.16 16.27 -0.97
C ASN A 71 -7.67 16.06 -0.71
N PRO A 72 -8.55 17.08 -0.86
CA PRO A 72 -9.99 16.87 -0.72
C PRO A 72 -10.57 15.86 -1.73
N LEU A 73 -10.01 15.79 -2.95
CA LEU A 73 -10.43 14.85 -3.98
C LEU A 73 -9.97 13.42 -3.64
N ARG A 74 -8.74 13.28 -3.12
CA ARG A 74 -8.21 11.99 -2.63
C ARG A 74 -9.07 11.46 -1.48
N LEU A 75 -9.30 12.28 -0.45
CA LEU A 75 -10.13 11.91 0.69
C LEU A 75 -11.55 11.54 0.26
N GLY A 76 -12.16 12.31 -0.64
CA GLY A 76 -13.48 12.02 -1.20
C GLY A 76 -13.54 10.66 -1.89
N PHE A 77 -12.56 10.35 -2.74
CA PHE A 77 -12.44 9.07 -3.44
C PHE A 77 -12.25 7.91 -2.45
N ILE A 78 -11.37 8.06 -1.46
CA ILE A 78 -11.14 7.06 -0.42
C ILE A 78 -12.41 6.80 0.38
N ARG A 79 -13.08 7.86 0.85
CA ARG A 79 -14.33 7.77 1.63
C ARG A 79 -15.43 7.05 0.86
N GLU A 80 -15.65 7.41 -0.39
CA GLU A 80 -16.67 6.82 -1.25
C GLU A 80 -16.45 5.30 -1.44
N HIS A 81 -15.24 4.93 -1.83
CA HIS A 81 -14.94 3.53 -2.21
C HIS A 81 -14.56 2.64 -1.02
N SER A 82 -14.28 3.20 0.15
CA SER A 82 -14.13 2.44 1.39
C SER A 82 -15.47 2.21 2.12
N GLY A 83 -16.54 2.90 1.74
CA GLY A 83 -17.81 2.90 2.47
C GLY A 83 -17.75 3.73 3.77
N GLY A 84 -16.99 4.84 3.76
CA GLY A 84 -16.75 5.70 4.92
C GLY A 84 -15.54 5.29 5.73
N LEU A 85 -15.09 6.18 6.64
CA LEU A 85 -13.90 5.97 7.47
C LEU A 85 -14.23 5.84 8.97
N ALA A 86 -15.42 6.21 9.39
CA ALA A 86 -15.84 6.16 10.79
C ALA A 86 -15.65 4.76 11.40
N GLY A 87 -15.00 4.70 12.55
CA GLY A 87 -14.74 3.45 13.27
C GLY A 87 -13.61 2.59 12.69
N LYS A 88 -12.90 3.04 11.64
CA LYS A 88 -11.87 2.28 10.95
C LYS A 88 -10.46 2.61 11.41
N ASN A 89 -9.57 1.62 11.33
CA ASN A 89 -8.13 1.78 11.42
C ASN A 89 -7.56 2.00 10.02
N VAL A 90 -6.87 3.11 9.82
CA VAL A 90 -6.34 3.52 8.51
C VAL A 90 -4.82 3.57 8.54
N LEU A 91 -4.18 3.08 7.47
CA LEU A 91 -2.73 3.22 7.25
C LEU A 91 -2.50 4.10 6.01
N ASP A 92 -1.60 5.07 6.13
CA ASP A 92 -1.12 5.90 5.05
C ASP A 92 0.37 5.63 4.80
N VAL A 93 0.68 4.97 3.67
CA VAL A 93 2.02 4.51 3.30
C VAL A 93 2.70 5.53 2.42
N GLY A 94 3.90 5.98 2.80
CA GLY A 94 4.58 7.10 2.16
C GLY A 94 3.89 8.42 2.49
N CYS A 95 3.55 8.63 3.76
CA CYS A 95 2.70 9.73 4.20
C CYS A 95 3.37 11.12 4.11
N GLY A 96 4.69 11.18 3.93
CA GLY A 96 5.47 12.43 3.88
C GLY A 96 5.22 13.32 5.09
N GLY A 97 4.83 14.57 4.86
CA GLY A 97 4.48 15.52 5.92
C GLY A 97 3.07 15.39 6.49
N GLY A 98 2.32 14.33 6.15
CA GLY A 98 1.06 13.99 6.81
C GLY A 98 -0.20 14.66 6.26
N ILE A 99 -0.16 15.31 5.10
CA ILE A 99 -1.30 16.04 4.53
C ILE A 99 -2.55 15.14 4.38
N LEU A 100 -2.38 13.92 3.85
CA LEU A 100 -3.48 12.98 3.71
C LEU A 100 -3.79 12.29 5.05
N SER A 101 -2.76 11.92 5.81
CA SER A 101 -2.90 11.24 7.10
C SER A 101 -3.77 12.03 8.08
N GLU A 102 -3.60 13.36 8.16
CA GLU A 102 -4.45 14.21 9.00
C GLU A 102 -5.89 14.28 8.52
N ALA A 103 -6.11 14.35 7.21
CA ALA A 103 -7.45 14.33 6.66
C ALA A 103 -8.17 13.00 6.95
N LEU A 104 -7.44 11.87 6.88
CA LEU A 104 -7.93 10.54 7.25
C LEU A 104 -8.23 10.44 8.75
N ALA A 105 -7.35 10.95 9.60
CA ALA A 105 -7.51 10.91 11.06
C ALA A 105 -8.75 11.69 11.55
N ARG A 106 -9.14 12.76 10.87
CA ARG A 106 -10.36 13.53 11.20
C ARG A 106 -11.64 12.73 11.00
N GLU A 107 -11.64 11.69 10.20
CA GLU A 107 -12.81 10.85 9.89
C GLU A 107 -12.68 9.42 10.45
N ALA A 108 -11.46 8.93 10.71
CA ALA A 108 -11.18 7.57 11.15
C ALA A 108 -11.17 7.41 12.68
N ALA A 109 -11.28 6.17 13.18
CA ALA A 109 -11.07 5.89 14.60
C ALA A 109 -9.59 6.02 14.98
N GLN A 110 -8.71 5.46 14.15
CA GLN A 110 -7.27 5.55 14.29
C GLN A 110 -6.63 5.72 12.90
N ALA A 111 -5.60 6.53 12.81
CA ALA A 111 -4.78 6.66 11.63
C ALA A 111 -3.30 6.47 11.96
N THR A 112 -2.59 5.77 11.10
CA THR A 112 -1.14 5.59 11.17
C THR A 112 -0.53 6.07 9.85
N GLY A 113 0.43 6.99 9.92
CA GLY A 113 1.26 7.38 8.79
C GLY A 113 2.63 6.73 8.89
N ILE A 114 3.13 6.15 7.80
CA ILE A 114 4.50 5.64 7.74
C ILE A 114 5.27 6.27 6.58
N ASP A 115 6.54 6.57 6.83
CA ASP A 115 7.47 7.10 5.83
C ASP A 115 8.90 6.74 6.22
N MET A 116 9.84 6.82 5.27
CA MET A 116 11.26 6.62 5.52
C MET A 116 12.02 7.94 5.72
N ALA A 117 11.42 9.09 5.37
CA ALA A 117 11.98 10.41 5.57
C ALA A 117 11.66 10.94 6.98
N GLU A 118 12.50 10.64 7.95
CA GLU A 118 12.31 10.99 9.36
C GLU A 118 12.02 12.48 9.57
N LYS A 119 12.69 13.39 8.84
CA LYS A 119 12.43 14.83 8.94
C LYS A 119 11.04 15.22 8.49
N SER A 120 10.48 14.55 7.48
CA SER A 120 9.09 14.75 7.06
C SER A 120 8.12 14.31 8.15
N LEU A 121 8.39 13.17 8.80
CA LEU A 121 7.58 12.68 9.92
C LEU A 121 7.64 13.59 11.15
N GLN A 122 8.79 14.20 11.45
CA GLN A 122 8.90 15.18 12.53
C GLN A 122 8.01 16.40 12.28
N VAL A 123 7.95 16.89 11.04
CA VAL A 123 7.05 17.98 10.65
C VAL A 123 5.59 17.53 10.72
N ALA A 124 5.28 16.32 10.23
CA ALA A 124 3.95 15.74 10.31
C ALA A 124 3.45 15.61 11.75
N GLN A 125 4.29 15.07 12.63
CA GLN A 125 3.97 14.91 14.06
C GLN A 125 3.71 16.24 14.73
N ALA A 126 4.60 17.23 14.54
CA ALA A 126 4.45 18.56 15.13
C ALA A 126 3.16 19.25 14.66
N HIS A 127 2.81 19.12 13.37
CA HIS A 127 1.58 19.71 12.84
C HIS A 127 0.33 19.00 13.38
N ALA A 128 0.32 17.66 13.44
CA ALA A 128 -0.79 16.88 13.99
C ALA A 128 -1.05 17.22 15.46
N GLU A 129 0.01 17.40 16.27
CA GLU A 129 -0.08 17.85 17.67
C GLU A 129 -0.71 19.25 17.78
N GLN A 130 -0.29 20.20 16.92
CA GLN A 130 -0.90 21.54 16.86
C GLN A 130 -2.39 21.48 16.47
N GLN A 131 -2.78 20.51 15.65
CA GLN A 131 -4.17 20.28 15.26
C GLN A 131 -4.97 19.47 16.28
N GLY A 132 -4.36 18.96 17.34
CA GLY A 132 -5.01 18.17 18.38
C GLY A 132 -5.46 16.78 17.94
N LEU A 133 -4.79 16.18 16.96
CA LEU A 133 -5.15 14.86 16.38
C LEU A 133 -4.54 13.71 17.24
N ALA A 134 -5.15 13.43 18.38
CA ALA A 134 -4.66 12.39 19.30
C ALA A 134 -4.78 10.95 18.77
N ASN A 135 -5.58 10.74 17.71
CA ASN A 135 -5.78 9.45 17.06
C ASN A 135 -4.89 9.23 15.83
N LEU A 136 -3.87 10.08 15.62
CA LEU A 136 -2.92 9.98 14.52
C LEU A 136 -1.51 9.70 15.05
N HIS A 137 -0.88 8.65 14.53
CA HIS A 137 0.47 8.24 14.92
C HIS A 137 1.36 8.14 13.69
N TYR A 138 2.60 8.58 13.80
CA TYR A 138 3.60 8.47 12.74
C TYR A 138 4.73 7.53 13.14
N ARG A 139 5.26 6.77 12.14
CA ARG A 139 6.36 5.83 12.35
C ARG A 139 7.35 5.87 11.20
N CYS A 140 8.63 5.95 11.51
CA CYS A 140 9.72 5.78 10.56
C CYS A 140 10.00 4.29 10.35
N ILE A 141 9.31 3.69 9.37
CA ILE A 141 9.39 2.25 9.09
C ILE A 141 8.99 2.00 7.63
N SER A 142 9.62 1.03 6.97
CA SER A 142 9.17 0.60 5.65
C SER A 142 7.90 -0.23 5.73
N VAL A 143 7.11 -0.21 4.66
CA VAL A 143 5.85 -0.98 4.60
C VAL A 143 6.11 -2.48 4.72
N GLU A 144 7.22 -2.97 4.17
CA GLU A 144 7.62 -4.37 4.25
C GLU A 144 7.97 -4.79 5.69
N ALA A 145 8.66 -3.92 6.44
CA ALA A 145 8.97 -4.18 7.85
C ALA A 145 7.71 -4.15 8.73
N LEU A 146 6.76 -3.25 8.44
CA LEU A 146 5.50 -3.18 9.16
C LEU A 146 4.66 -4.45 9.02
N VAL A 147 4.75 -5.17 7.90
CA VAL A 147 4.06 -6.47 7.70
C VAL A 147 4.43 -7.49 8.77
N ALA A 148 5.70 -7.52 9.21
CA ALA A 148 6.14 -8.46 10.23
C ALA A 148 5.54 -8.16 11.62
N GLU A 149 5.18 -6.90 11.87
CA GLU A 149 4.65 -6.46 13.17
C GLU A 149 3.12 -6.49 13.22
N GLN A 150 2.45 -6.08 12.13
CA GLN A 150 1.01 -5.82 12.13
C GLN A 150 0.31 -6.36 10.87
N PRO A 151 0.40 -7.66 10.57
CA PRO A 151 -0.31 -8.22 9.42
C PRO A 151 -1.83 -8.11 9.60
N ALA A 152 -2.54 -7.80 8.53
CA ALA A 152 -4.01 -7.69 8.48
C ALA A 152 -4.61 -6.81 9.60
N ALA A 153 -3.96 -5.67 9.91
CA ALA A 153 -4.35 -4.80 11.03
C ALA A 153 -5.26 -3.64 10.62
N TYR A 154 -5.31 -3.29 9.33
CA TYR A 154 -5.94 -2.07 8.85
C TYR A 154 -7.19 -2.33 8.02
N ASP A 155 -8.23 -1.53 8.23
CA ASP A 155 -9.48 -1.58 7.46
C ASP A 155 -9.32 -0.87 6.11
N VAL A 156 -8.44 0.14 6.07
CA VAL A 156 -8.11 0.93 4.87
C VAL A 156 -6.60 1.14 4.82
N VAL A 157 -6.00 0.92 3.65
CA VAL A 157 -4.59 1.22 3.38
C VAL A 157 -4.52 2.17 2.19
N THR A 158 -3.81 3.28 2.34
CA THR A 158 -3.53 4.24 1.27
C THR A 158 -2.04 4.27 0.95
N CYS A 159 -1.69 4.41 -0.32
CA CYS A 159 -0.33 4.62 -0.80
C CYS A 159 -0.41 5.56 -2.02
N MET A 160 -0.33 6.85 -1.74
CA MET A 160 -0.66 7.91 -2.70
C MET A 160 0.60 8.68 -3.11
N GLU A 161 0.89 8.74 -4.43
CA GLU A 161 2.05 9.44 -5.00
C GLU A 161 3.39 8.96 -4.38
N MET A 162 3.55 7.65 -4.20
CA MET A 162 4.74 7.08 -3.58
C MET A 162 5.39 5.99 -4.44
N LEU A 163 4.61 5.27 -5.23
CA LEU A 163 5.07 4.12 -6.01
C LEU A 163 6.14 4.47 -7.04
N GLU A 164 6.15 5.69 -7.57
CA GLU A 164 7.15 6.21 -8.49
C GLU A 164 8.50 6.54 -7.84
N HIS A 165 8.55 6.58 -6.49
CA HIS A 165 9.74 6.95 -5.72
C HIS A 165 10.49 5.73 -5.15
N VAL A 166 10.00 4.51 -5.36
CA VAL A 166 10.62 3.28 -4.86
C VAL A 166 11.24 2.45 -5.98
N PRO A 167 12.32 1.69 -5.68
CA PRO A 167 12.94 0.80 -6.65
C PRO A 167 12.01 -0.33 -7.13
N ASP A 168 11.21 -0.92 -6.23
CA ASP A 168 10.28 -2.02 -6.52
C ASP A 168 8.86 -1.72 -6.02
N PRO A 169 8.00 -1.12 -6.88
CA PRO A 169 6.59 -0.89 -6.56
C PRO A 169 5.80 -2.19 -6.29
N ALA A 170 6.21 -3.33 -6.88
CA ALA A 170 5.51 -4.59 -6.66
C ALA A 170 5.64 -5.07 -5.22
N SER A 171 6.81 -4.92 -4.60
CA SER A 171 7.04 -5.21 -3.19
C SER A 171 6.13 -4.38 -2.29
N VAL A 172 6.05 -3.07 -2.53
CA VAL A 172 5.17 -2.16 -1.77
C VAL A 172 3.71 -2.58 -1.86
N ILE A 173 3.21 -2.84 -3.07
CA ILE A 173 1.81 -3.26 -3.30
C ILE A 173 1.52 -4.58 -2.59
N ALA A 174 2.43 -5.55 -2.67
CA ALA A 174 2.29 -6.83 -1.99
C ALA A 174 2.32 -6.68 -0.46
N ALA A 175 3.14 -5.78 0.08
CA ALA A 175 3.16 -5.47 1.51
C ALA A 175 1.84 -4.79 1.95
N CYS A 176 1.34 -3.81 1.20
CA CYS A 176 0.04 -3.18 1.47
C CYS A 176 -1.10 -4.22 1.49
N ALA A 177 -1.09 -5.20 0.57
CA ALA A 177 -2.07 -6.28 0.53
C ALA A 177 -2.04 -7.19 1.77
N LYS A 178 -0.87 -7.36 2.40
CA LYS A 178 -0.72 -8.13 3.64
C LYS A 178 -1.12 -7.35 4.89
N LEU A 179 -1.14 -6.02 4.83
CA LEU A 179 -1.48 -5.15 5.96
C LEU A 179 -2.99 -4.90 6.07
N VAL A 180 -3.71 -4.99 4.95
CA VAL A 180 -5.16 -4.80 4.93
C VAL A 180 -5.87 -6.04 5.47
N LYS A 181 -6.94 -5.82 6.24
CA LYS A 181 -7.84 -6.89 6.72
C LYS A 181 -8.58 -7.55 5.56
N PRO A 182 -9.00 -8.82 5.70
CA PRO A 182 -9.96 -9.41 4.78
C PRO A 182 -11.20 -8.51 4.61
N GLY A 183 -11.57 -8.21 3.36
CA GLY A 183 -12.67 -7.28 3.05
C GLY A 183 -12.35 -5.80 3.18
N GLY A 184 -11.16 -5.43 3.64
CA GLY A 184 -10.70 -4.05 3.69
C GLY A 184 -10.41 -3.47 2.32
N SER A 185 -10.12 -2.17 2.25
CA SER A 185 -9.92 -1.42 1.02
C SER A 185 -8.50 -0.87 0.90
N LEU A 186 -7.95 -0.90 -0.32
CA LEU A 186 -6.65 -0.30 -0.62
C LEU A 186 -6.80 0.76 -1.71
N PHE A 187 -5.98 1.80 -1.59
CA PHE A 187 -5.98 2.91 -2.52
C PHE A 187 -4.55 3.23 -2.95
N PHE A 188 -4.35 3.34 -4.25
CA PHE A 188 -3.08 3.73 -4.84
C PHE A 188 -3.26 4.90 -5.78
N SER A 189 -2.30 5.82 -5.82
CA SER A 189 -2.19 6.82 -6.87
C SER A 189 -0.77 6.94 -7.37
N THR A 190 -0.62 7.32 -8.63
CA THR A 190 0.66 7.60 -9.25
C THR A 190 0.46 8.34 -10.57
N LEU A 191 1.55 8.75 -11.20
CA LEU A 191 1.58 9.37 -12.51
C LEU A 191 1.63 8.32 -13.63
N SER A 192 0.82 8.51 -14.66
CA SER A 192 0.80 7.62 -15.83
C SER A 192 1.97 7.91 -16.77
N ARG A 193 2.69 6.89 -17.23
CA ARG A 193 3.81 7.03 -18.16
C ARG A 193 3.31 7.26 -19.60
N THR A 194 2.92 8.49 -19.90
CA THR A 194 2.44 8.91 -21.24
C THR A 194 3.18 10.16 -21.70
N ALA A 195 3.19 10.42 -23.01
CA ALA A 195 3.73 11.68 -23.54
C ALA A 195 2.99 12.91 -23.00
N LYS A 196 1.70 12.76 -22.70
CA LYS A 196 0.90 13.83 -22.13
C LYS A 196 1.27 14.12 -20.67
N SER A 197 1.51 13.09 -19.84
CA SER A 197 1.97 13.29 -18.47
C SER A 197 3.37 13.91 -18.44
N TYR A 198 4.25 13.53 -19.36
CA TYR A 198 5.55 14.18 -19.53
C TYR A 198 5.38 15.67 -19.78
N ALA A 199 4.53 16.04 -20.73
CA ALA A 199 4.28 17.44 -21.06
C ALA A 199 3.62 18.21 -19.91
N GLN A 200 2.69 17.62 -19.19
CA GLN A 200 1.93 18.29 -18.14
C GLN A 200 2.62 18.25 -16.78
N ALA A 201 3.13 17.09 -16.35
CA ALA A 201 3.75 16.95 -15.03
C ALA A 201 5.16 17.52 -14.98
N ILE A 202 5.94 17.36 -16.05
CA ILE A 202 7.33 17.81 -16.09
C ILE A 202 7.43 19.19 -16.74
N ILE A 203 7.00 19.36 -18.00
CA ILE A 203 7.21 20.62 -18.71
C ILE A 203 6.32 21.72 -18.14
N ALA A 204 5.02 21.46 -17.99
CA ALA A 204 4.10 22.49 -17.53
C ALA A 204 4.18 22.73 -16.03
N ALA A 205 4.17 21.67 -15.20
CA ALA A 205 4.14 21.84 -13.75
C ALA A 205 5.50 22.27 -13.17
N GLU A 206 6.61 21.68 -13.62
CA GLU A 206 7.94 21.98 -13.08
C GLU A 206 8.58 23.23 -13.70
N TYR A 207 8.42 23.43 -15.02
CA TYR A 207 9.18 24.46 -15.75
C TYR A 207 8.38 25.71 -16.10
N LEU A 208 7.06 25.58 -16.39
CA LEU A 208 6.25 26.71 -16.85
C LEU A 208 5.42 27.33 -15.72
N LEU A 209 4.80 26.50 -14.88
CA LEU A 209 3.84 26.95 -13.86
C LEU A 209 4.41 26.97 -12.45
N GLY A 210 5.56 26.31 -12.21
CA GLY A 210 6.19 26.23 -10.89
C GLY A 210 5.28 25.63 -9.82
N LEU A 211 4.41 24.67 -10.22
CA LEU A 211 3.46 24.02 -9.30
C LEU A 211 4.13 22.97 -8.42
N VAL A 212 5.30 22.48 -8.85
CA VAL A 212 6.15 21.52 -8.14
C VAL A 212 7.62 21.83 -8.40
N ALA A 213 8.51 21.40 -7.49
CA ALA A 213 9.95 21.60 -7.63
C ALA A 213 10.51 20.94 -8.90
N LYS A 214 11.50 21.58 -9.52
CA LYS A 214 12.21 21.00 -10.69
C LYS A 214 12.91 19.71 -10.30
N GLY A 215 12.78 18.66 -11.14
CA GLY A 215 13.38 17.36 -10.89
C GLY A 215 12.61 16.53 -9.84
N THR A 216 11.37 16.89 -9.53
CA THR A 216 10.55 16.10 -8.63
C THR A 216 10.20 14.75 -9.22
N HIS A 217 10.03 14.68 -10.55
CA HIS A 217 9.55 13.47 -11.22
C HIS A 217 10.55 12.93 -12.24
N ASP A 218 10.84 11.64 -12.15
CA ASP A 218 11.49 10.85 -13.19
C ASP A 218 10.42 10.13 -14.03
N TRP A 219 10.21 10.57 -15.26
CA TRP A 219 9.20 9.99 -16.15
C TRP A 219 9.38 8.48 -16.39
N GLN A 220 10.61 7.95 -16.29
CA GLN A 220 10.87 6.53 -16.47
C GLN A 220 10.26 5.68 -15.34
N ARG A 221 10.06 6.28 -14.17
CA ARG A 221 9.46 5.64 -12.99
C ARG A 221 7.93 5.74 -12.96
N PHE A 222 7.31 6.47 -13.89
CA PHE A 222 5.86 6.57 -13.99
C PHE A 222 5.25 5.22 -14.37
N ILE A 223 4.09 4.89 -13.79
CA ILE A 223 3.46 3.58 -13.91
C ILE A 223 2.16 3.73 -14.74
N ASN A 224 2.04 2.99 -15.85
CA ASN A 224 0.80 2.98 -16.60
C ASN A 224 -0.33 2.27 -15.82
N PRO A 225 -1.60 2.68 -16.02
CA PRO A 225 -2.74 2.05 -15.34
C PRO A 225 -2.81 0.52 -15.56
N ALA A 226 -2.46 0.04 -16.74
CA ALA A 226 -2.43 -1.40 -17.05
C ALA A 226 -1.34 -2.14 -16.25
N ASP A 227 -0.16 -1.53 -16.08
CA ASP A 227 0.95 -2.10 -15.31
C ASP A 227 0.59 -2.12 -13.82
N LEU A 228 0.06 -1.02 -13.27
CA LEU A 228 -0.40 -0.99 -11.88
C LEU A 228 -1.50 -2.02 -11.64
N ALA A 229 -2.46 -2.15 -12.55
CA ALA A 229 -3.52 -3.15 -12.46
C ALA A 229 -2.97 -4.59 -12.49
N ARG A 230 -1.93 -4.85 -13.27
CA ARG A 230 -1.25 -6.15 -13.29
C ARG A 230 -0.57 -6.43 -11.94
N LEU A 231 0.16 -5.45 -11.39
CA LEU A 231 0.82 -5.58 -10.09
C LEU A 231 -0.19 -5.82 -8.96
N CYS A 232 -1.30 -5.09 -8.95
CA CYS A 232 -2.38 -5.29 -7.98
C CYS A 232 -2.95 -6.72 -8.06
N ARG A 233 -3.24 -7.23 -9.26
CA ARG A 233 -3.73 -8.61 -9.42
C ARG A 233 -2.72 -9.65 -8.96
N GLN A 234 -1.42 -9.45 -9.21
CA GLN A 234 -0.35 -10.33 -8.72
C GLN A 234 -0.29 -10.36 -7.18
N ALA A 235 -0.64 -9.25 -6.53
CA ALA A 235 -0.75 -9.15 -5.08
C ALA A 235 -2.09 -9.66 -4.51
N GLY A 236 -2.96 -10.29 -5.33
CA GLY A 236 -4.26 -10.79 -4.90
C GLY A 236 -5.31 -9.68 -4.71
N LEU A 237 -5.15 -8.55 -5.37
CA LEU A 237 -6.08 -7.43 -5.29
C LEU A 237 -6.99 -7.35 -6.53
N ASN A 238 -8.29 -7.09 -6.29
CA ASN A 238 -9.26 -6.77 -7.32
C ASN A 238 -9.51 -5.26 -7.35
N ILE A 239 -9.38 -4.64 -8.53
CA ILE A 239 -9.66 -3.22 -8.72
C ILE A 239 -11.18 -3.02 -8.77
N THR A 240 -11.69 -2.14 -7.93
CA THR A 240 -13.13 -1.85 -7.81
C THR A 240 -13.50 -0.49 -8.40
N ALA A 241 -12.56 0.45 -8.47
CA ALA A 241 -12.77 1.76 -9.09
C ALA A 241 -11.46 2.35 -9.59
N THR A 242 -11.56 3.23 -10.57
CA THR A 242 -10.44 4.01 -11.11
C THR A 242 -10.93 5.42 -11.42
N SER A 243 -10.13 6.41 -11.07
CA SER A 243 -10.39 7.82 -11.40
C SER A 243 -9.09 8.53 -11.77
N GLY A 244 -9.13 9.37 -12.78
CA GLY A 244 -8.04 10.30 -13.08
C GLY A 244 -8.23 11.64 -12.39
N LEU A 245 -7.16 12.42 -12.36
CA LEU A 245 -7.14 13.80 -11.92
C LEU A 245 -6.80 14.71 -13.11
N THR A 246 -7.52 15.80 -13.26
CA THR A 246 -7.25 16.80 -14.29
C THR A 246 -7.20 18.20 -13.66
N TYR A 247 -6.28 19.01 -14.14
CA TYR A 247 -6.12 20.41 -13.77
C TYR A 247 -6.65 21.32 -14.88
N ASN A 248 -7.47 22.30 -14.51
CA ASN A 248 -7.93 23.34 -15.42
C ASN A 248 -7.13 24.63 -15.15
N PRO A 249 -6.24 25.08 -16.05
CA PRO A 249 -5.40 26.24 -15.84
C PRO A 249 -6.18 27.58 -15.79
N LEU A 250 -7.36 27.64 -16.42
CA LEU A 250 -8.18 28.84 -16.41
C LEU A 250 -8.86 29.07 -15.06
N THR A 251 -9.37 27.99 -14.45
CA THR A 251 -10.03 28.06 -13.14
C THR A 251 -9.08 27.73 -11.98
N ARG A 252 -7.86 27.30 -12.27
CA ARG A 252 -6.86 26.82 -11.29
C ARG A 252 -7.40 25.76 -10.34
N ARG A 253 -8.22 24.84 -10.86
CA ARG A 253 -8.88 23.81 -10.05
C ARG A 253 -8.60 22.39 -10.58
N TYR A 254 -8.39 21.48 -9.66
CA TYR A 254 -8.36 20.04 -9.92
C TYR A 254 -9.77 19.47 -9.90
N ARG A 255 -9.99 18.40 -10.66
CA ARG A 255 -11.24 17.62 -10.69
C ARG A 255 -10.94 16.14 -10.94
N LEU A 256 -11.80 15.28 -10.43
CA LEU A 256 -11.83 13.88 -10.82
C LEU A 256 -12.39 13.74 -12.24
N CYS A 257 -11.87 12.78 -13.00
CA CYS A 257 -12.31 12.48 -14.35
C CYS A 257 -12.11 10.99 -14.67
N GLN A 258 -12.67 10.53 -15.78
CA GLN A 258 -12.49 9.13 -16.22
C GLN A 258 -11.14 8.86 -16.92
N ARG A 259 -10.41 9.92 -17.28
CA ARG A 259 -9.15 9.81 -18.03
C ARG A 259 -8.00 9.60 -17.06
N THR A 260 -7.21 8.55 -17.30
CA THR A 260 -6.07 8.14 -16.47
C THR A 260 -4.73 8.40 -17.14
N ASP A 261 -4.69 9.33 -18.07
CA ASP A 261 -3.54 9.58 -18.95
C ASP A 261 -2.48 10.53 -18.35
N VAL A 262 -2.71 11.11 -17.19
CA VAL A 262 -1.74 11.96 -16.48
C VAL A 262 -1.51 11.48 -15.05
N ASN A 263 -2.45 11.75 -14.17
CA ASN A 263 -2.47 11.29 -12.78
C ASN A 263 -3.75 10.49 -12.55
N TYR A 264 -3.66 9.41 -11.77
CA TYR A 264 -4.82 8.57 -11.53
C TYR A 264 -4.76 7.89 -10.17
N MET A 265 -5.93 7.52 -9.67
CA MET A 265 -6.16 6.76 -8.45
C MET A 265 -6.90 5.47 -8.77
N ILE A 266 -6.59 4.42 -8.04
CA ILE A 266 -7.35 3.16 -8.06
C ILE A 266 -7.78 2.78 -6.66
N ALA A 267 -8.96 2.19 -6.55
CA ALA A 267 -9.46 1.52 -5.36
C ALA A 267 -9.42 0.01 -5.59
N CYS A 268 -8.97 -0.73 -4.60
CA CYS A 268 -8.84 -2.17 -4.65
C CYS A 268 -9.46 -2.82 -3.41
N ARG A 269 -9.80 -4.10 -3.54
CA ARG A 269 -10.14 -4.98 -2.42
C ARG A 269 -9.33 -6.27 -2.49
N LEU A 270 -8.99 -6.81 -1.33
CA LEU A 270 -8.34 -8.12 -1.24
C LEU A 270 -9.30 -9.21 -1.76
N ILE A 271 -8.80 -10.08 -2.64
CA ILE A 271 -9.56 -11.24 -3.11
C ILE A 271 -9.59 -12.25 -1.96
N ILE A 272 -10.79 -12.51 -1.45
CA ILE A 272 -11.00 -13.58 -0.48
C ILE A 272 -11.18 -14.86 -1.29
N THR A 273 -10.14 -15.71 -1.32
CA THR A 273 -10.29 -17.09 -1.82
C THR A 273 -11.06 -17.86 -0.76
N ALA A 274 -12.24 -18.33 -1.14
CA ALA A 274 -13.09 -19.18 -0.29
C ALA A 274 -12.43 -20.53 -0.03
#